data_b6b031cfe706efba5a28f2c5e3b3506e
#
_entry.id   b6b031cfe706efba5a28f2c5e3b3506e
#
_cell.length_a   1.000
_cell.length_b   1.000
_cell.length_c   1.000
_cell.angle_alpha   90.00
_cell.angle_beta   90.00
_cell.angle_gamma   90.00
#
_symmetry.space_group_name_H-M   'P 1'
#
loop_
_entity.id
_entity.type
_entity.pdbx_description
1 polymer ?
#
loop_
_entity_poly.entity_id
_entity_poly.type
_entity_poly.pdbx_seq_one_letter_code
_entity_poly.pdbx_strand_id
1 'polypeptide(L)'
;MKEITLVVDNKIGTLASIAEAIGGAGVNIEAIAAYGQGFNAVFRLVTRDPTSAKKTLEKLTGIHEITVSDILVIKMANRPGELGKITRKLANKKVDLESVYILGKTDHAFTDVAIKPVESQMALAKDALGIKD
;
A
#
# COMPACT_ATOMS: atom_id res chain seq x y z
N MET A 1 -5.36 -6.88 -5.63
CA MET A 1 -5.25 -6.54 -4.20
C MET A 1 -5.57 -5.08 -4.00
N LYS A 2 -6.10 -4.71 -2.86
CA LYS A 2 -6.51 -3.34 -2.57
C LYS A 2 -5.66 -2.73 -1.47
N GLU A 3 -5.38 -1.45 -1.61
CA GLU A 3 -4.73 -0.63 -0.58
C GLU A 3 -5.73 0.34 0.01
N ILE A 4 -5.71 0.49 1.32
CA ILE A 4 -6.45 1.54 2.01
C ILE A 4 -5.45 2.63 2.37
N THR A 5 -5.68 3.84 1.90
CA THR A 5 -4.88 5.00 2.26
C THR A 5 -5.66 5.87 3.22
N LEU A 6 -5.05 6.19 4.35
CA LEU A 6 -5.64 7.05 5.38
C LEU A 6 -4.82 8.31 5.52
N VAL A 7 -5.50 9.44 5.59
CA VAL A 7 -4.91 10.69 6.04
C VAL A 7 -5.50 10.97 7.43
N VAL A 8 -4.65 11.04 8.43
CA VAL A 8 -5.06 11.12 9.84
C VAL A 8 -4.30 12.23 10.56
N ASP A 9 -4.75 12.57 11.75
CA ASP A 9 -4.00 13.47 12.63
C ASP A 9 -2.68 12.82 13.06
N ASN A 10 -1.58 13.57 12.98
CA ASN A 10 -0.27 13.09 13.42
C ASN A 10 -0.12 13.27 14.92
N LYS A 11 -0.71 12.37 15.68
CA LYS A 11 -0.70 12.39 17.15
C LYS A 11 -0.18 11.07 17.70
N ILE A 12 0.41 11.15 18.89
CA ILE A 12 0.83 9.94 19.61
C ILE A 12 -0.37 9.04 19.84
N GLY A 13 -0.24 7.77 19.49
CA GLY A 13 -1.27 6.75 19.69
C GLY A 13 -2.24 6.58 18.53
N THR A 14 -2.21 7.43 17.51
CA THR A 14 -3.12 7.30 16.36
C THR A 14 -2.95 5.95 15.65
N LEU A 15 -1.71 5.57 15.37
CA LEU A 15 -1.45 4.28 14.72
C LEU A 15 -1.90 3.10 15.59
N ALA A 16 -1.63 3.18 16.88
CA ALA A 16 -2.06 2.14 17.83
C ALA A 16 -3.58 1.97 17.82
N SER A 17 -4.32 3.06 17.90
CA SER A 17 -5.79 3.03 17.90
C SER A 17 -6.36 2.44 16.60
N ILE A 18 -5.78 2.81 15.47
CA ILE A 18 -6.21 2.31 14.17
C ILE A 18 -5.91 0.81 14.04
N ALA A 19 -4.72 0.39 14.40
CA ALA A 19 -4.33 -1.02 14.33
C ALA A 19 -5.18 -1.89 15.27
N GLU A 20 -5.45 -1.41 16.47
CA GLU A 20 -6.32 -2.10 17.43
C GLU A 20 -7.75 -2.23 16.91
N ALA A 21 -8.28 -1.19 16.30
CA ALA A 21 -9.64 -1.20 15.75
C ALA A 21 -9.77 -2.21 14.61
N ILE A 22 -8.80 -2.24 13.70
CA ILE A 22 -8.77 -3.20 12.59
C ILE A 22 -8.63 -4.61 13.12
N GLY A 23 -7.75 -4.85 14.07
CA GLY A 23 -7.57 -6.15 14.72
C GLY A 23 -8.81 -6.60 15.46
N GLY A 24 -9.49 -5.68 16.15
CA GLY A 24 -10.75 -5.96 16.84
C GLY A 24 -11.88 -6.36 15.90
N ALA A 25 -11.83 -5.93 14.66
CA ALA A 25 -12.78 -6.33 13.62
C ALA A 25 -12.43 -7.68 12.97
N GLY A 26 -11.35 -8.32 13.42
CA GLY A 26 -10.90 -9.61 12.87
C GLY A 26 -10.17 -9.49 11.54
N VAL A 27 -9.69 -8.30 11.20
CA VAL A 27 -8.99 -8.06 9.94
C VAL A 27 -7.48 -8.05 10.18
N ASN A 28 -6.75 -8.86 9.42
CA ASN A 28 -5.30 -8.88 9.50
C ASN A 28 -4.70 -7.82 8.58
N ILE A 29 -3.71 -7.09 9.09
CA ILE A 29 -2.92 -6.15 8.28
C ILE A 29 -1.80 -6.96 7.63
N GLU A 30 -1.88 -7.14 6.31
CA GLU A 30 -0.86 -7.88 5.54
C GLU A 30 0.39 -7.03 5.32
N ALA A 31 0.22 -5.73 5.15
CA ALA A 31 1.32 -4.80 4.98
C ALA A 31 0.89 -3.41 5.43
N ILE A 32 1.85 -2.63 5.88
CA ILE A 32 1.62 -1.25 6.29
C ILE A 32 2.84 -0.40 5.96
N ALA A 33 2.58 0.81 5.47
CA ALA A 33 3.56 1.87 5.38
C ALA A 33 2.94 3.10 6.04
N ALA A 34 3.61 3.64 7.04
CA ALA A 34 3.08 4.75 7.83
C ALA A 34 4.15 5.81 8.00
N TYR A 35 3.79 7.07 7.77
CA TYR A 35 4.73 8.17 7.93
C TYR A 35 4.02 9.46 8.31
N GLY A 36 4.71 10.32 9.06
CA GLY A 36 4.22 11.64 9.39
C GLY A 36 4.49 12.64 8.27
N GLN A 37 3.58 13.57 8.09
CA GLN A 37 3.69 14.63 7.10
C GLN A 37 3.12 15.92 7.71
N GLY A 38 3.93 16.61 8.49
CA GLY A 38 3.50 17.80 9.22
C GLY A 38 2.48 17.48 10.30
N PHE A 39 1.34 18.16 10.28
CA PHE A 39 0.25 17.91 11.23
C PHE A 39 -0.53 16.64 10.93
N ASN A 40 -0.35 16.08 9.76
CA ASN A 40 -1.01 14.87 9.33
C ASN A 40 -0.05 13.69 9.30
N ALA A 41 -0.60 12.50 9.25
CA ALA A 41 0.14 11.28 8.94
C ALA A 41 -0.59 10.54 7.83
N VAL A 42 0.15 9.79 7.05
CA VAL A 42 -0.42 8.95 5.98
C VAL A 42 -0.13 7.51 6.32
N PHE A 43 -1.18 6.68 6.32
CA PHE A 43 -1.05 5.25 6.53
C PHE A 43 -1.54 4.54 5.27
N ARG A 44 -0.73 3.61 4.76
CA ARG A 44 -1.10 2.77 3.64
C ARG A 44 -1.15 1.33 4.13
N LEU A 45 -2.33 0.74 4.02
CA LEU A 45 -2.61 -0.58 4.57
C LEU A 45 -3.04 -1.53 3.46
N VAL A 46 -2.53 -2.75 3.51
CA VAL A 46 -2.99 -3.83 2.64
C VAL A 46 -3.64 -4.88 3.51
N THR A 47 -4.88 -5.23 3.19
CA THR A 47 -5.62 -6.28 3.88
C THR A 47 -6.34 -7.15 2.87
N ARG A 48 -6.76 -8.35 3.28
CA ARG A 48 -7.57 -9.24 2.46
C ARG A 48 -9.05 -8.87 2.50
N ASP A 49 -9.45 -8.09 3.49
CA ASP A 49 -10.83 -7.66 3.65
C ASP A 49 -10.91 -6.13 3.77
N PRO A 50 -10.70 -5.41 2.67
CA PRO A 50 -10.73 -3.95 2.70
C PRO A 50 -12.11 -3.39 3.03
N THR A 51 -13.17 -4.10 2.74
CA THR A 51 -14.54 -3.65 3.04
C THR A 51 -14.79 -3.58 4.54
N SER A 52 -14.46 -4.63 5.28
CA SER A 52 -14.60 -4.65 6.74
C SER A 52 -13.68 -3.64 7.41
N ALA A 53 -12.44 -3.54 6.92
CA ALA A 53 -11.49 -2.56 7.44
C ALA A 53 -12.01 -1.13 7.25
N LYS A 54 -12.49 -0.79 6.08
CA LYS A 54 -13.05 0.55 5.80
C LYS A 54 -14.23 0.87 6.70
N LYS A 55 -15.16 -0.05 6.87
CA LYS A 55 -16.33 0.15 7.76
C LYS A 55 -15.89 0.44 9.18
N THR A 56 -14.89 -0.28 9.68
CA THR A 56 -14.36 -0.07 11.02
C THR A 56 -13.72 1.32 11.13
N LEU A 57 -12.91 1.69 10.14
CA LEU A 57 -12.20 2.96 10.13
C LEU A 57 -13.13 4.16 10.04
N GLU A 58 -14.24 4.04 9.31
CA GLU A 58 -15.23 5.11 9.18
C GLU A 58 -15.88 5.50 10.51
N LYS A 59 -15.81 4.65 11.52
CA LYS A 59 -16.36 4.90 12.85
C LYS A 59 -15.39 5.64 13.78
N LEU A 60 -14.13 5.79 13.37
CA LEU A 60 -13.09 6.41 14.20
C LEU A 60 -13.03 7.91 13.98
N THR A 61 -12.60 8.64 15.02
CA THR A 61 -12.32 10.06 14.92
C THR A 61 -10.88 10.30 14.51
N GLY A 62 -10.57 11.50 14.03
CA GLY A 62 -9.20 11.88 13.66
C GLY A 62 -8.76 11.39 12.29
N ILE A 63 -9.64 10.74 11.53
CA ILE A 63 -9.37 10.34 10.16
C ILE A 63 -10.00 11.36 9.23
N HIS A 64 -9.17 11.99 8.39
CA HIS A 64 -9.60 13.03 7.46
C HIS A 64 -10.02 12.47 6.12
N GLU A 65 -9.38 11.38 5.69
CA GLU A 65 -9.62 10.81 4.37
C GLU A 65 -9.35 9.30 4.40
N ILE A 66 -10.23 8.55 3.74
CA ILE A 66 -10.09 7.11 3.54
C ILE A 66 -10.27 6.84 2.05
N THR A 67 -9.27 6.26 1.42
CA THR A 67 -9.33 5.91 0.00
C THR A 67 -8.98 4.43 -0.17
N VAL A 68 -9.80 3.71 -0.93
CA VAL A 68 -9.51 2.32 -1.31
C VAL A 68 -9.16 2.29 -2.78
N SER A 69 -8.00 1.74 -3.11
CA SER A 69 -7.48 1.74 -4.48
C SER A 69 -6.90 0.38 -4.85
N ASP A 70 -6.90 0.10 -6.15
CA ASP A 70 -6.17 -1.05 -6.67
C ASP A 70 -4.67 -0.80 -6.60
N ILE A 71 -3.91 -1.85 -6.29
CA ILE A 71 -2.47 -1.84 -6.35
C ILE A 71 -1.98 -3.07 -7.12
N LEU A 72 -0.76 -2.98 -7.63
CA LEU A 72 -0.08 -4.13 -8.21
C LEU A 72 0.81 -4.74 -7.14
N VAL A 73 0.75 -6.06 -7.01
CA VAL A 73 1.67 -6.80 -6.15
C VAL A 73 2.48 -7.71 -7.04
N ILE A 74 3.78 -7.52 -7.04
CA ILE A 74 4.68 -8.30 -7.90
C ILE A 74 5.71 -9.03 -7.06
N LYS A 75 6.09 -10.20 -7.56
CA LYS A 75 7.15 -11.00 -6.97
C LYS A 75 8.49 -10.51 -7.48
N MET A 76 9.40 -10.20 -6.58
CA MET A 76 10.72 -9.66 -6.91
C MET A 76 11.79 -10.54 -6.28
N ALA A 77 12.85 -10.83 -7.03
CA ALA A 77 14.00 -11.51 -6.45
C ALA A 77 14.60 -10.64 -5.34
N ASN A 78 14.89 -11.26 -4.21
CA ASN A 78 15.41 -10.55 -3.04
C ASN A 78 16.93 -10.41 -3.16
N ARG A 79 17.37 -9.53 -4.05
CA ARG A 79 18.80 -9.28 -4.36
C ARG A 79 19.03 -7.80 -4.60
N PRO A 80 20.29 -7.34 -4.41
CA PRO A 80 20.65 -5.95 -4.74
C PRO A 80 20.33 -5.65 -6.21
N GLY A 81 19.76 -4.46 -6.44
CA GLY A 81 19.46 -3.95 -7.78
C GLY A 81 18.11 -4.40 -8.37
N GLU A 82 17.43 -5.35 -7.78
CA GLU A 82 16.16 -5.85 -8.36
C GLU A 82 15.04 -4.81 -8.35
N LEU A 83 14.93 -4.03 -7.28
CA LEU A 83 13.95 -2.95 -7.23
C LEU A 83 14.25 -1.90 -8.31
N GLY A 84 15.52 -1.60 -8.53
CA GLY A 84 15.95 -0.68 -9.59
C GLY A 84 15.53 -1.16 -10.98
N LYS A 85 15.62 -2.46 -11.26
CA LYS A 85 15.19 -3.03 -12.54
C LYS A 85 13.70 -2.83 -12.77
N ILE A 86 12.89 -3.10 -11.74
CA ILE A 86 11.44 -2.97 -11.81
C ILE A 86 11.05 -1.51 -12.02
N THR A 87 11.59 -0.62 -11.19
CA THR A 87 11.27 0.81 -11.28
C THR A 87 11.78 1.43 -12.57
N ARG A 88 12.90 0.93 -13.12
CA ARG A 88 13.39 1.39 -14.42
C ARG A 88 12.41 1.05 -15.55
N LYS A 89 11.80 -0.12 -15.53
CA LYS A 89 10.79 -0.49 -16.52
C LYS A 89 9.61 0.47 -16.47
N LEU A 90 9.19 0.84 -15.28
CA LEU A 90 8.10 1.79 -15.08
C LEU A 90 8.51 3.19 -15.57
N ALA A 91 9.71 3.63 -15.24
CA ALA A 91 10.22 4.94 -15.65
C ALA A 91 10.35 5.05 -17.17
N ASN A 92 10.80 3.98 -17.83
CA ASN A 92 10.92 3.95 -19.29
C ASN A 92 9.57 4.13 -20.00
N LYS A 93 8.50 3.71 -19.37
CA LYS A 93 7.13 3.91 -19.86
C LYS A 93 6.47 5.18 -19.30
N LYS A 94 7.23 5.99 -18.57
CA LYS A 94 6.77 7.26 -17.98
C LYS A 94 5.60 7.06 -17.01
N VAL A 95 5.65 6.01 -16.24
CA VAL A 95 4.65 5.74 -15.20
C VAL A 95 5.02 6.52 -13.94
N ASP A 96 4.08 7.32 -13.45
CA ASP A 96 4.21 8.05 -12.20
C ASP A 96 3.70 7.19 -11.05
N LEU A 97 4.48 7.09 -9.99
CA LEU A 97 4.18 6.23 -8.85
C LEU A 97 3.74 7.05 -7.65
N GLU A 98 2.65 6.64 -7.02
CA GLU A 98 2.21 7.21 -5.75
C GLU A 98 2.89 6.55 -4.57
N SER A 99 3.05 5.23 -4.61
CA SER A 99 3.70 4.49 -3.54
C SER A 99 4.34 3.20 -4.02
N VAL A 100 5.43 2.83 -3.35
CA VAL A 100 6.10 1.54 -3.53
C VAL A 100 6.58 1.11 -2.15
N TYR A 101 6.27 -0.10 -1.76
CA TYR A 101 6.78 -0.67 -0.51
C TYR A 101 6.78 -2.20 -0.56
N ILE A 102 7.63 -2.78 0.25
CA ILE A 102 7.77 -4.23 0.33
C ILE A 102 6.75 -4.77 1.32
N LEU A 103 5.94 -5.75 0.88
CA LEU A 103 4.96 -6.38 1.76
C LEU A 103 5.59 -7.40 2.70
N GLY A 104 6.59 -8.12 2.23
CA GLY A 104 7.25 -9.14 3.02
C GLY A 104 7.88 -10.19 2.14
N LYS A 105 8.52 -11.17 2.77
CA LYS A 105 9.18 -12.26 2.07
C LYS A 105 8.18 -13.37 1.78
N THR A 106 8.15 -13.82 0.52
CA THR A 106 7.45 -15.04 0.15
C THR A 106 8.28 -16.25 0.58
N ASP A 107 9.60 -16.14 0.40
CA ASP A 107 10.61 -17.12 0.84
C ASP A 107 11.98 -16.42 0.88
N HIS A 108 13.08 -17.16 1.02
CA HIS A 108 14.42 -16.57 1.06
C HIS A 108 14.84 -15.92 -0.26
N ALA A 109 14.29 -16.40 -1.37
CA ALA A 109 14.70 -15.95 -2.71
C ALA A 109 13.88 -14.78 -3.22
N PHE A 110 12.64 -14.61 -2.75
CA PHE A 110 11.70 -13.65 -3.28
C PHE A 110 11.00 -12.84 -2.21
N THR A 111 10.56 -11.65 -2.60
CA THR A 111 9.72 -10.79 -1.77
C THR A 111 8.62 -10.20 -2.63
N ASP A 112 7.50 -9.84 -2.00
CA ASP A 112 6.41 -9.18 -2.70
C ASP A 112 6.54 -7.66 -2.55
N VAL A 113 6.30 -6.95 -3.66
CA VAL A 113 6.37 -5.50 -3.72
C VAL A 113 5.02 -4.95 -4.13
N ALA A 114 4.49 -4.03 -3.34
CA ALA A 114 3.28 -3.31 -3.66
C ALA A 114 3.64 -2.06 -4.45
N ILE A 115 3.01 -1.88 -5.60
CA ILE A 115 3.22 -0.72 -6.46
C ILE A 115 1.87 -0.07 -6.73
N LYS A 116 1.77 1.21 -6.42
CA LYS A 116 0.58 1.98 -6.74
C LYS A 116 0.97 3.09 -7.73
N PRO A 117 0.68 2.89 -9.02
CA PRO A 117 0.81 3.98 -9.97
C PRO A 117 -0.32 4.99 -9.77
N VAL A 118 -0.19 6.18 -10.33
CA VAL A 118 -1.33 7.09 -10.41
C VAL A 118 -2.47 6.38 -11.15
N GLU A 119 -3.70 6.62 -10.71
CA GLU A 119 -4.86 5.83 -11.13
C GLU A 119 -5.02 5.74 -12.66
N SER A 120 -4.82 6.83 -13.37
CA SER A 120 -4.94 6.89 -14.83
C SER A 120 -3.88 6.05 -15.56
N GLN A 121 -2.84 5.60 -14.88
CA GLN A 121 -1.72 4.87 -15.47
C GLN A 121 -1.66 3.40 -15.08
N MET A 122 -2.70 2.86 -14.47
CA MET A 122 -2.71 1.45 -14.05
C MET A 122 -2.45 0.49 -15.22
N ALA A 123 -3.13 0.71 -16.35
CA ALA A 123 -2.94 -0.13 -17.54
C ALA A 123 -1.52 -0.03 -18.09
N LEU A 124 -0.97 1.19 -18.11
CA LEU A 124 0.39 1.43 -18.58
C LEU A 124 1.42 0.76 -17.67
N ALA A 125 1.20 0.79 -16.37
CA ALA A 125 2.06 0.14 -15.39
C ALA A 125 2.05 -1.38 -15.57
N LYS A 126 0.89 -1.97 -15.78
CA LYS A 126 0.76 -3.41 -16.05
C LYS A 126 1.51 -3.80 -17.33
N ASP A 127 1.36 -3.01 -18.37
CA ASP A 127 2.08 -3.23 -19.64
C ASP A 127 3.60 -3.17 -19.42
N ALA A 128 4.08 -2.16 -18.70
CA ALA A 128 5.51 -1.99 -18.42
C ALA A 128 6.10 -3.18 -17.67
N LEU A 129 5.32 -3.79 -16.78
CA LEU A 129 5.77 -4.92 -15.94
C LEU A 129 5.45 -6.28 -16.56
N GLY A 130 4.77 -6.31 -17.70
CA GLY A 130 4.38 -7.57 -18.34
C GLY A 130 3.28 -8.31 -17.61
N ILE A 131 2.44 -7.61 -16.87
CA ILE A 131 1.32 -8.18 -16.15
C ILE A 131 0.11 -8.20 -17.06
N LYS A 132 -0.48 -9.37 -17.21
CA LYS A 132 -1.71 -9.54 -18.00
C LYS A 132 -2.90 -9.65 -17.05
N ASP A 133 -4.01 -9.11 -17.46
CA ASP A 133 -5.27 -9.22 -16.74
C ASP A 133 -5.88 -10.62 -16.87
#